data_ff4dc1c0a7ac913770bd0f81c8c4821b
#
_entry.id   ff4dc1c0a7ac913770bd0f81c8c4821b
#
_cell.length_a   1.000
_cell.length_b   1.000
_cell.length_c   1.000
_cell.angle_alpha   90.00
_cell.angle_beta   90.00
_cell.angle_gamma   90.00
#
_symmetry.space_group_name_H-M   'P 1'
#
loop_
_entity.id
_entity.type
_entity.pdbx_description
1 polymer ?
#
loop_
_entity_poly.entity_id
_entity_poly.type
_entity_poly.pdbx_seq_one_letter_code
_entity_poly.pdbx_strand_id
1 'polypeptide(L)'
;TWYGKTLKNFDTDNKGECEWAPGGNFAVRKKSFTALGAFDSNFIGNAMLEDADFGFNIMRSGGRVIYNPGPVIEHLRVITGGTRKESPSKGMYYRSHNTVYFLRKHNLRLRILPAVFYLAAVAINDLINRKHGPLAIIWAKVGLIRGIFTKIQ
;
A
#
# COMPACT_ATOMS: atom_id res chain seq x y z
N THR A 1 3.12 3.42 10.00
CA THR A 1 3.21 2.91 11.39
C THR A 1 4.19 1.76 11.52
N TRP A 2 4.60 1.44 12.72
CA TRP A 2 5.52 0.33 13.03
C TRP A 2 4.95 -1.05 12.67
N TYR A 3 3.64 -1.19 12.50
CA TYR A 3 2.95 -2.42 12.10
C TYR A 3 2.47 -2.42 10.63
N GLY A 4 3.03 -1.56 9.80
CA GLY A 4 2.78 -1.58 8.35
C GLY A 4 1.50 -0.89 7.88
N LYS A 5 0.71 -0.24 8.77
CA LYS A 5 -0.45 0.55 8.35
C LYS A 5 0.02 1.92 7.86
N THR A 6 -0.41 2.34 6.67
CA THR A 6 -0.26 3.72 6.21
C THR A 6 -1.17 4.66 7.00
N LEU A 7 -0.65 5.81 7.38
CA LEU A 7 -1.47 6.89 7.93
C LEU A 7 -1.78 7.88 6.80
N LYS A 8 -3.02 8.33 6.78
CA LYS A 8 -3.52 9.35 5.86
C LYS A 8 -3.83 10.59 6.69
N ASN A 9 -3.16 11.67 6.39
CA ASN A 9 -3.35 12.95 7.05
C ASN A 9 -3.49 14.03 5.96
N PHE A 10 -4.48 13.83 5.06
CA PHE A 10 -4.69 14.66 3.88
C PHE A 10 -5.76 15.75 4.10
N ASP A 11 -6.20 15.93 5.33
CA ASP A 11 -7.19 16.91 5.78
C ASP A 11 -6.54 18.07 6.55
N THR A 12 -5.22 18.20 6.49
CA THR A 12 -4.48 19.30 7.09
C THR A 12 -4.24 20.42 6.09
N ASP A 13 -4.36 21.67 6.53
CA ASP A 13 -4.00 22.85 5.75
C ASP A 13 -2.49 23.16 5.76
N ASN A 14 -1.73 22.37 6.50
CA ASN A 14 -0.28 22.59 6.63
C ASN A 14 0.49 21.88 5.51
N LYS A 15 1.18 22.65 4.68
CA LYS A 15 2.17 22.13 3.74
C LYS A 15 3.37 21.55 4.48
N GLY A 16 3.87 20.39 4.07
CA GLY A 16 5.01 19.76 4.74
C GLY A 16 5.58 18.56 4.01
N GLU A 17 6.68 18.03 4.54
CA GLU A 17 7.25 16.78 4.05
C GLU A 17 6.41 15.59 4.52
N CYS A 18 6.29 14.59 3.65
CA CYS A 18 5.61 13.34 3.95
C CYS A 18 6.37 12.15 3.36
N GLU A 19 6.07 10.95 3.83
CA GLU A 19 6.78 9.73 3.39
C GLU A 19 6.23 9.19 2.06
N TRP A 20 5.03 9.58 1.67
CA TRP A 20 4.38 9.06 0.47
C TRP A 20 3.24 9.97 0.02
N ALA A 21 2.87 9.85 -1.25
CA ALA A 21 1.74 10.55 -1.86
C ALA A 21 0.76 9.52 -2.47
N PRO A 22 -0.56 9.65 -2.23
CA PRO A 22 -1.54 8.72 -2.76
C PRO A 22 -1.61 8.79 -4.29
N GLY A 23 -1.66 7.64 -4.95
CA GLY A 23 -1.66 7.52 -6.40
C GLY A 23 -2.77 8.28 -7.12
N GLY A 24 -3.85 8.64 -6.40
CA GLY A 24 -4.98 9.40 -6.96
C GLY A 24 -4.74 10.90 -7.11
N ASN A 25 -3.77 11.48 -6.38
CA ASN A 25 -3.49 12.92 -6.42
C ASN A 25 -2.02 13.21 -6.09
N PHE A 26 -1.13 13.02 -7.06
CA PHE A 26 0.24 13.45 -6.94
C PHE A 26 0.82 13.87 -8.29
N ALA A 27 1.89 14.65 -8.26
CA ALA A 27 2.66 15.02 -9.43
C ALA A 27 4.14 14.72 -9.21
N VAL A 28 4.80 14.23 -10.24
CA VAL A 28 6.23 13.91 -10.23
C VAL A 28 6.86 14.27 -11.58
N ARG A 29 8.11 14.70 -11.57
CA ARG A 29 8.83 14.94 -12.82
C ARG A 29 9.04 13.61 -13.54
N LYS A 30 8.65 13.52 -14.82
CA LYS A 30 8.82 12.30 -15.65
C LYS A 30 10.25 11.76 -15.58
N LYS A 31 11.27 12.61 -15.66
CA LYS A 31 12.68 12.21 -15.55
C LYS A 31 12.97 11.49 -14.22
N SER A 32 12.48 12.02 -13.10
CA SER A 32 12.65 11.40 -11.78
C SER A 32 11.91 10.09 -11.68
N PHE A 33 10.66 10.04 -12.18
CA PHE A 33 9.85 8.83 -12.19
C PHE A 33 10.54 7.68 -12.95
N THR A 34 11.05 7.97 -14.14
CA THR A 34 11.74 6.98 -14.98
C THR A 34 13.08 6.57 -14.36
N ALA A 35 13.86 7.51 -13.83
CA ALA A 35 15.16 7.23 -13.22
C ALA A 35 15.05 6.35 -11.96
N LEU A 36 13.93 6.41 -11.24
CA LEU A 36 13.65 5.58 -10.07
C LEU A 36 12.98 4.23 -10.40
N GLY A 37 12.84 3.90 -11.70
CA GLY A 37 12.26 2.62 -12.15
C GLY A 37 10.74 2.60 -12.19
N ALA A 38 10.08 3.76 -12.08
CA ALA A 38 8.61 3.88 -12.06
C ALA A 38 7.96 3.11 -10.88
N PHE A 39 6.74 2.59 -11.07
CA PHE A 39 6.09 1.72 -10.09
C PHE A 39 6.57 0.28 -10.22
N ASP A 40 6.81 -0.37 -9.09
CA ASP A 40 7.24 -1.75 -9.05
C ASP A 40 6.06 -2.70 -9.32
N SER A 41 6.13 -3.45 -10.42
CA SER A 41 5.10 -4.41 -10.85
C SER A 41 4.91 -5.61 -9.92
N ASN A 42 5.79 -5.80 -8.93
CA ASN A 42 5.63 -6.81 -7.90
C ASN A 42 4.56 -6.44 -6.87
N PHE A 43 4.06 -5.19 -6.85
CA PHE A 43 2.84 -4.85 -6.13
C PHE A 43 1.64 -5.36 -6.92
N ILE A 44 1.15 -6.54 -6.55
CA ILE A 44 0.13 -7.28 -7.31
C ILE A 44 -1.29 -6.82 -7.04
N GLY A 45 -2.20 -7.15 -7.97
CA GLY A 45 -3.63 -6.91 -7.87
C GLY A 45 -3.98 -5.43 -7.78
N ASN A 46 -4.57 -5.01 -6.67
CA ASN A 46 -4.91 -3.61 -6.42
C ASN A 46 -3.69 -2.71 -6.18
N ALA A 47 -2.49 -3.22 -6.35
CA ALA A 47 -1.22 -2.52 -6.23
C ALA A 47 -1.02 -1.72 -4.92
N MET A 48 -1.79 -2.04 -3.87
CA MET A 48 -1.70 -1.34 -2.59
C MET A 48 -0.25 -1.24 -2.10
N LEU A 49 0.17 -0.05 -1.68
CA LEU A 49 1.51 0.34 -1.26
C LEU A 49 2.51 0.62 -2.40
N GLU A 50 2.14 0.54 -3.67
CA GLU A 50 3.04 0.94 -4.79
C GLU A 50 3.43 2.42 -4.72
N ASP A 51 2.45 3.26 -4.34
CA ASP A 51 2.64 4.69 -4.14
C ASP A 51 3.54 5.01 -2.92
N ALA A 52 3.37 4.27 -1.84
CA ALA A 52 4.26 4.35 -0.69
C ALA A 52 5.67 3.86 -1.02
N ASP A 53 5.81 2.77 -1.78
CA ASP A 53 7.11 2.27 -2.27
C ASP A 53 7.83 3.33 -3.10
N PHE A 54 7.10 3.97 -4.01
CA PHE A 54 7.67 5.04 -4.83
C PHE A 54 8.12 6.25 -3.98
N GLY A 55 7.33 6.65 -2.98
CA GLY A 55 7.71 7.68 -2.02
C GLY A 55 9.00 7.36 -1.26
N PHE A 56 9.13 6.12 -0.78
CA PHE A 56 10.35 5.62 -0.13
C PHE A 56 11.57 5.62 -1.08
N ASN A 57 11.37 5.26 -2.36
CA ASN A 57 12.44 5.30 -3.35
C ASN A 57 12.90 6.75 -3.63
N ILE A 58 11.98 7.72 -3.66
CA ILE A 58 12.32 9.15 -3.75
C ILE A 58 13.21 9.56 -2.58
N MET A 59 12.80 9.25 -1.34
CA MET A 59 13.56 9.63 -0.14
C MET A 59 14.93 8.95 -0.11
N ARG A 60 15.03 7.69 -0.48
CA ARG A 60 16.32 6.96 -0.53
C ARG A 60 17.28 7.50 -1.59
N SER A 61 16.77 8.13 -2.63
CA SER A 61 17.57 8.83 -3.65
C SER A 61 17.97 10.26 -3.26
N GLY A 62 17.66 10.70 -2.03
CA GLY A 62 17.91 12.06 -1.56
C GLY A 62 16.85 13.08 -1.98
N GLY A 63 15.75 12.62 -2.58
CA GLY A 63 14.60 13.46 -2.91
C GLY A 63 13.66 13.68 -1.72
N ARG A 64 12.63 14.50 -1.95
CA ARG A 64 11.60 14.81 -0.94
C ARG A 64 10.21 14.63 -1.53
N VAL A 65 9.29 14.12 -0.73
CA VAL A 65 7.85 14.09 -1.03
C VAL A 65 7.21 15.22 -0.23
N ILE A 66 6.53 16.14 -0.92
CA ILE A 66 5.92 17.32 -0.30
C ILE A 66 4.41 17.23 -0.42
N TYR A 67 3.73 17.28 0.71
CA TYR A 67 2.30 17.50 0.77
C TYR A 67 2.00 18.99 0.53
N ASN A 68 1.05 19.27 -0.38
CA ASN A 68 0.53 20.59 -0.63
C ASN A 68 -1.00 20.56 -0.52
N PRO A 69 -1.61 21.29 0.42
CA PRO A 69 -3.07 21.29 0.62
C PRO A 69 -3.87 22.01 -0.49
N GLY A 70 -3.21 22.82 -1.33
CA GLY A 70 -3.89 23.61 -2.36
C GLY A 70 -4.63 22.77 -3.42
N PRO A 71 -3.98 21.78 -4.07
CA PRO A 71 -4.65 20.93 -5.06
C PRO A 71 -5.59 19.92 -4.40
N VAL A 72 -6.89 20.10 -4.58
CA VAL A 72 -7.94 19.21 -4.04
C VAL A 72 -8.63 18.47 -5.18
N ILE A 73 -8.84 17.17 -5.01
CA ILE A 73 -9.67 16.36 -5.91
C ILE A 73 -10.80 15.70 -5.14
N GLU A 74 -11.94 15.57 -5.79
CA GLU A 74 -13.05 14.77 -5.27
C GLU A 74 -12.90 13.32 -5.73
N HIS A 75 -12.86 12.39 -4.78
CA HIS A 75 -12.81 10.97 -5.08
C HIS A 75 -14.23 10.38 -5.15
N LEU A 76 -14.83 10.33 -6.34
CA LEU A 76 -16.23 9.93 -6.56
C LEU A 76 -16.56 8.50 -6.11
N ARG A 77 -15.58 7.64 -5.90
CA ARG A 77 -15.76 6.24 -5.45
C ARG A 77 -16.78 5.44 -6.27
N VAL A 78 -16.75 5.60 -7.58
CA VAL A 78 -17.69 4.92 -8.50
C VAL A 78 -17.63 3.40 -8.28
N ILE A 79 -18.81 2.76 -8.16
CA ILE A 79 -18.93 1.33 -7.80
C ILE A 79 -18.28 0.43 -8.87
N THR A 80 -18.32 0.82 -10.13
CA THR A 80 -17.86 0.04 -11.28
C THR A 80 -16.40 0.28 -11.66
N GLY A 81 -15.67 1.16 -10.95
CA GLY A 81 -14.32 1.59 -11.30
C GLY A 81 -13.21 0.94 -10.46
N GLY A 82 -12.03 0.83 -11.07
CA GLY A 82 -10.78 0.44 -10.38
C GLY A 82 -10.81 -0.98 -9.82
N THR A 83 -10.16 -1.17 -8.68
CA THR A 83 -9.96 -2.46 -8.01
C THR A 83 -11.18 -3.00 -7.27
N ARG A 84 -12.32 -2.28 -7.29
CA ARG A 84 -13.55 -2.69 -6.59
C ARG A 84 -14.26 -3.88 -7.23
N LYS A 85 -13.91 -4.24 -8.46
CA LYS A 85 -14.42 -5.45 -9.14
C LYS A 85 -13.80 -6.74 -8.61
N GLU A 86 -12.74 -6.65 -7.82
CA GLU A 86 -12.08 -7.83 -7.26
C GLU A 86 -12.90 -8.43 -6.12
N SER A 87 -12.89 -9.76 -6.03
CA SER A 87 -13.53 -10.42 -4.90
C SER A 87 -12.85 -9.99 -3.59
N PRO A 88 -13.62 -9.76 -2.53
CA PRO A 88 -13.08 -9.35 -1.23
C PRO A 88 -11.98 -10.26 -0.69
N SER A 89 -12.09 -11.57 -0.92
CA SER A 89 -11.09 -12.56 -0.52
C SER A 89 -9.74 -12.35 -1.21
N LYS A 90 -9.75 -12.01 -2.52
CA LYS A 90 -8.53 -11.63 -3.24
C LYS A 90 -7.93 -10.33 -2.73
N GLY A 91 -8.75 -9.39 -2.27
CA GLY A 91 -8.29 -8.16 -1.63
C GLY A 91 -7.40 -8.42 -0.42
N MET A 92 -7.73 -9.40 0.42
CA MET A 92 -6.89 -9.80 1.56
C MET A 92 -5.58 -10.45 1.12
N TYR A 93 -5.60 -11.27 0.07
CA TYR A 93 -4.38 -11.83 -0.52
C TYR A 93 -3.41 -10.74 -0.99
N TYR A 94 -3.90 -9.78 -1.78
CA TYR A 94 -3.05 -8.68 -2.28
C TYR A 94 -2.53 -7.81 -1.16
N ARG A 95 -3.38 -7.45 -0.20
CA ARG A 95 -2.98 -6.67 0.98
C ARG A 95 -1.85 -7.36 1.75
N SER A 96 -1.99 -8.64 2.02
CA SER A 96 -1.00 -9.41 2.78
C SER A 96 0.31 -9.55 2.03
N HIS A 97 0.25 -9.89 0.74
CA HIS A 97 1.43 -9.96 -0.13
C HIS A 97 2.18 -8.63 -0.19
N ASN A 98 1.47 -7.57 -0.58
CA ASN A 98 2.09 -6.26 -0.82
C ASN A 98 2.67 -5.66 0.46
N THR A 99 2.01 -5.87 1.63
CA THR A 99 2.55 -5.42 2.92
C THR A 99 3.87 -6.11 3.25
N VAL A 100 3.94 -7.44 3.15
CA VAL A 100 5.18 -8.18 3.44
C VAL A 100 6.27 -7.87 2.42
N TYR A 101 5.92 -7.80 1.15
CA TYR A 101 6.85 -7.43 0.09
C TYR A 101 7.46 -6.05 0.33
N PHE A 102 6.64 -5.03 0.61
CA PHE A 102 7.06 -3.67 0.96
C PHE A 102 8.05 -3.65 2.14
N LEU A 103 7.68 -4.33 3.24
CA LEU A 103 8.51 -4.36 4.44
C LEU A 103 9.89 -5.01 4.19
N ARG A 104 9.93 -6.05 3.34
CA ARG A 104 11.19 -6.69 2.95
C ARG A 104 12.03 -5.80 2.05
N LYS A 105 11.41 -5.20 1.04
CA LYS A 105 12.06 -4.32 0.05
C LYS A 105 12.75 -3.13 0.72
N HIS A 106 12.13 -2.56 1.74
CA HIS A 106 12.66 -1.40 2.47
C HIS A 106 13.45 -1.75 3.73
N ASN A 107 13.88 -3.01 3.89
CA ASN A 107 14.66 -3.49 5.05
C ASN A 107 13.95 -3.31 6.40
N LEU A 108 12.62 -3.31 6.41
CA LEU A 108 11.78 -3.19 7.61
C LEU A 108 11.35 -4.55 8.16
N ARG A 109 12.22 -5.56 8.07
CA ARG A 109 11.88 -6.97 8.37
C ARG A 109 11.38 -7.18 9.81
N LEU A 110 11.87 -6.42 10.77
CA LEU A 110 11.40 -6.47 12.16
C LEU A 110 9.91 -6.07 12.31
N ARG A 111 9.36 -5.36 11.33
CA ARG A 111 7.96 -4.96 11.29
C ARG A 111 7.03 -6.04 10.68
N ILE A 112 7.58 -7.12 10.14
CA ILE A 112 6.77 -8.18 9.52
C ILE A 112 5.88 -8.86 10.55
N LEU A 113 6.42 -9.23 11.71
CA LEU A 113 5.64 -9.90 12.74
C LEU A 113 4.47 -9.03 13.26
N PRO A 114 4.67 -7.78 13.67
CA PRO A 114 3.56 -6.88 13.98
C PRO A 114 2.55 -6.70 12.84
N ALA A 115 3.02 -6.63 11.59
CA ALA A 115 2.14 -6.52 10.42
C ALA A 115 1.29 -7.77 10.22
N VAL A 116 1.82 -8.97 10.47
CA VAL A 116 1.05 -10.22 10.43
C VAL A 116 -0.08 -10.21 11.45
N PHE A 117 0.18 -9.79 12.69
CA PHE A 117 -0.86 -9.65 13.71
C PHE A 117 -1.93 -8.62 13.31
N TYR A 118 -1.51 -7.48 12.78
CA TYR A 118 -2.44 -6.47 12.27
C TYR A 118 -3.31 -7.02 11.13
N LEU A 119 -2.73 -7.71 10.16
CA LEU A 119 -3.46 -8.29 9.03
C LEU A 119 -4.41 -9.40 9.48
N ALA A 120 -4.02 -10.21 10.47
CA ALA A 120 -4.90 -11.20 11.08
C ALA A 120 -6.08 -10.53 11.78
N ALA A 121 -5.85 -9.47 12.56
CA ALA A 121 -6.90 -8.70 13.21
C ALA A 121 -7.88 -8.08 12.20
N VAL A 122 -7.37 -7.55 11.08
CA VAL A 122 -8.21 -7.04 9.98
C VAL A 122 -9.06 -8.17 9.37
N ALA A 123 -8.47 -9.33 9.07
CA ALA A 123 -9.19 -10.47 8.50
C ALA A 123 -10.29 -11.00 9.44
N ILE A 124 -10.02 -11.06 10.74
CA ILE A 124 -10.99 -11.46 11.77
C ILE A 124 -12.11 -10.42 11.87
N ASN A 125 -11.78 -9.14 11.94
CA ASN A 125 -12.78 -8.06 11.98
C ASN A 125 -13.69 -8.07 10.75
N ASP A 126 -13.11 -8.31 9.56
CA ASP A 126 -13.88 -8.39 8.32
C ASP A 126 -14.77 -9.65 8.27
N LEU A 127 -14.34 -10.75 8.87
CA LEU A 127 -15.16 -11.95 9.03
C LEU A 127 -16.34 -11.71 9.99
N ILE A 128 -16.09 -11.12 11.16
CA ILE A 128 -17.12 -10.80 12.16
C ILE A 128 -18.18 -9.87 11.56
N ASN A 129 -17.75 -8.85 10.82
CA ASN A 129 -18.63 -7.89 10.16
C ASN A 129 -19.23 -8.39 8.83
N ARG A 130 -19.05 -9.66 8.50
CA ARG A 130 -19.55 -10.32 7.27
C ARG A 130 -19.13 -9.61 5.98
N LYS A 131 -18.04 -8.84 6.00
CA LYS A 131 -17.50 -8.16 4.82
C LYS A 131 -16.84 -9.15 3.86
N HIS A 132 -16.26 -10.21 4.42
CA HIS A 132 -15.55 -11.24 3.68
C HIS A 132 -15.93 -12.62 4.24
N GLY A 133 -15.97 -13.64 3.37
CA GLY A 133 -16.15 -15.02 3.80
C GLY A 133 -14.88 -15.61 4.45
N PRO A 134 -14.98 -16.81 5.08
CA PRO A 134 -13.86 -17.46 5.78
C PRO A 134 -12.64 -17.71 4.87
N LEU A 135 -12.83 -17.83 3.57
CA LEU A 135 -11.76 -17.93 2.58
C LEU A 135 -10.78 -16.74 2.60
N ALA A 136 -11.20 -15.57 3.09
CA ALA A 136 -10.32 -14.40 3.19
C ALA A 136 -9.11 -14.67 4.10
N ILE A 137 -9.28 -15.47 5.17
CA ILE A 137 -8.19 -15.85 6.08
C ILE A 137 -7.17 -16.74 5.36
N ILE A 138 -7.66 -17.70 4.55
CA ILE A 138 -6.79 -18.58 3.77
C ILE A 138 -6.00 -17.75 2.75
N TRP A 139 -6.67 -16.89 2.02
CA TRP A 139 -6.04 -16.01 1.04
C TRP A 139 -5.04 -15.03 1.68
N ALA A 140 -5.33 -14.52 2.89
CA ALA A 140 -4.37 -13.71 3.64
C ALA A 140 -3.08 -14.48 3.92
N LYS A 141 -3.17 -15.74 4.41
CA LYS A 141 -2.01 -16.61 4.64
C LYS A 141 -1.21 -16.87 3.37
N VAL A 142 -1.88 -17.20 2.27
CA VAL A 142 -1.23 -17.41 0.96
C VAL A 142 -0.50 -16.14 0.50
N GLY A 143 -1.12 -14.98 0.67
CA GLY A 143 -0.51 -13.69 0.36
C GLY A 143 0.75 -13.42 1.19
N LEU A 144 0.71 -13.67 2.50
CA LEU A 144 1.87 -13.52 3.39
C LEU A 144 3.05 -14.39 2.90
N ILE A 145 2.80 -15.66 2.64
CA ILE A 145 3.83 -16.60 2.17
C ILE A 145 4.42 -16.11 0.84
N ARG A 146 3.58 -15.78 -0.13
CA ARG A 146 4.04 -15.28 -1.42
C ARG A 146 4.85 -13.99 -1.28
N GLY A 147 4.42 -13.05 -0.43
CA GLY A 147 5.15 -11.82 -0.16
C GLY A 147 6.54 -12.05 0.42
N ILE A 148 6.74 -13.14 1.21
CA ILE A 148 8.05 -13.55 1.72
C ILE A 148 8.98 -14.02 0.59
N PHE A 149 8.47 -14.71 -0.42
CA PHE A 149 9.28 -15.32 -1.48
C PHE A 149 9.34 -14.52 -2.78
N THR A 150 8.55 -13.46 -2.93
CA THR A 150 8.63 -12.58 -4.11
C THR A 150 10.02 -11.94 -4.21
N LYS A 151 10.66 -12.05 -5.37
CA LYS A 151 11.98 -11.46 -5.63
C LYS A 151 11.87 -9.93 -5.55
N ILE A 152 12.79 -9.32 -4.82
CA ILE A 152 12.89 -7.85 -4.72
C ILE A 152 13.56 -7.34 -5.99
N GLN A 153 12.94 -6.36 -6.64
CA GLN A 153 13.50 -5.61 -7.76
C GLN A 153 14.34 -4.43 -7.26
#